data_caf56643943f91d86c9da9a86e6c9f7d
#
_entry.id   caf56643943f91d86c9da9a86e6c9f7d
#
_cell.length_a   1.000
_cell.length_b   1.000
_cell.length_c   1.000
_cell.angle_alpha   90.00
_cell.angle_beta   90.00
_cell.angle_gamma   90.00
#
_symmetry.space_group_name_H-M   'P 1'
#
loop_
_entity.id
_entity.type
_entity.pdbx_description
1 polymer ?
#
loop_
_entity_poly.entity_id
_entity_poly.type
_entity_poly.pdbx_seq_one_letter_code
_entity_poly.pdbx_strand_id
1 'polypeptide(L)'
;MKKAMAWGCLVPTRRSLIGYEAATRKVLEHLNIETADIPNETCCAPFWMQSLDLTTSLAMAARNLAKAEEMGMDLLTPCSGCFHSYKRVNHVLKTYPDMHEKVDDILKSVGLRYDGTVEARHIVDFLYTDIGAAELQKRSTRDLSSISIGLRYGCHMLKPHELLNIEYSERPTFADELIEQFGVNSVQYPGRHRCCGGLLRGVQDDVADRILHERLVDANEAGVDGIVTVCSLCHLQHDMGQRRKSQCYNRCYR
;
A
#
# COMPACT_ATOMS: atom_id res chain seq x y z
N MET A 1 5.90 10.59 -18.73
CA MET A 1 4.96 9.50 -18.37
C MET A 1 3.96 10.10 -17.39
N LYS A 2 2.66 9.90 -17.60
CA LYS A 2 1.61 10.49 -16.75
C LYS A 2 0.82 9.38 -16.08
N LYS A 3 0.54 9.51 -14.77
CA LYS A 3 -0.11 8.49 -13.94
C LYS A 3 -1.25 9.08 -13.12
N ALA A 4 -2.35 8.33 -12.96
CA ALA A 4 -3.44 8.66 -12.06
C ALA A 4 -3.08 8.22 -10.63
N MET A 5 -3.18 9.11 -9.65
CA MET A 5 -2.86 8.81 -8.25
C MET A 5 -4.12 8.42 -7.49
N ALA A 6 -4.10 7.21 -6.91
CA ALA A 6 -5.07 6.75 -5.94
C ALA A 6 -4.44 6.73 -4.55
N TRP A 7 -4.84 7.67 -3.71
CA TRP A 7 -4.29 7.84 -2.35
C TRP A 7 -4.95 6.91 -1.33
N GLY A 8 -6.16 6.43 -1.65
CA GLY A 8 -6.99 5.68 -0.74
C GLY A 8 -7.59 6.56 0.37
N CYS A 9 -8.43 5.96 1.18
CA CYS A 9 -9.20 6.70 2.20
C CYS A 9 -8.35 7.19 3.40
N LEU A 10 -7.23 6.55 3.70
CA LEU A 10 -6.43 6.87 4.89
C LEU A 10 -5.54 8.10 4.70
N VAL A 11 -4.90 8.22 3.54
CA VAL A 11 -3.90 9.27 3.30
C VAL A 11 -4.51 10.66 3.44
N PRO A 12 -5.61 11.02 2.75
CA PRO A 12 -6.18 12.36 2.86
C PRO A 12 -6.90 12.61 4.19
N THR A 13 -7.32 11.57 4.94
CA THR A 13 -8.13 11.74 6.15
C THR A 13 -7.35 11.72 7.45
N ARG A 14 -6.08 11.30 7.43
CA ARG A 14 -5.26 11.14 8.64
C ARG A 14 -4.06 12.06 8.63
N ARG A 15 -4.02 13.01 9.56
CA ARG A 15 -2.89 13.96 9.70
C ARG A 15 -1.53 13.28 9.85
N SER A 16 -1.47 12.09 10.44
CA SER A 16 -0.24 11.29 10.57
C SER A 16 0.31 10.82 9.22
N LEU A 17 -0.48 10.85 8.16
CA LEU A 17 -0.09 10.45 6.80
C LEU A 17 0.21 11.61 5.85
N ILE A 18 0.14 12.87 6.31
CA ILE A 18 0.48 14.03 5.49
C ILE A 18 1.92 13.94 4.96
N GLY A 19 2.87 13.54 5.81
CA GLY A 19 4.26 13.34 5.39
C GLY A 19 4.42 12.23 4.36
N TYR A 20 3.60 11.19 4.45
CA TYR A 20 3.58 10.07 3.50
C TYR A 20 3.15 10.55 2.09
N GLU A 21 2.09 11.33 1.98
CA GLU A 21 1.65 11.93 0.73
C GLU A 21 2.67 12.93 0.20
N ALA A 22 3.11 13.87 1.03
CA ALA A 22 4.05 14.91 0.64
C ALA A 22 5.38 14.33 0.12
N ALA A 23 5.93 13.31 0.79
CA ALA A 23 7.14 12.63 0.35
C ALA A 23 6.92 11.91 -1.00
N THR A 24 5.79 11.20 -1.16
CA THR A 24 5.46 10.53 -2.41
C THR A 24 5.38 11.50 -3.57
N ARG A 25 4.66 12.62 -3.41
CA ARG A 25 4.55 13.66 -4.45
C ARG A 25 5.91 14.24 -4.81
N LYS A 26 6.74 14.54 -3.81
CA LYS A 26 8.09 15.08 -4.02
C LYS A 26 9.02 14.11 -4.75
N VAL A 27 8.97 12.83 -4.44
CA VAL A 27 9.75 11.80 -5.17
C VAL A 27 9.32 11.75 -6.63
N LEU A 28 8.02 11.68 -6.91
CA LEU A 28 7.51 11.62 -8.28
C LEU A 28 7.84 12.89 -9.08
N GLU A 29 7.69 14.07 -8.47
CA GLU A 29 8.09 15.36 -9.05
C GLU A 29 9.59 15.38 -9.41
N HIS A 30 10.44 14.95 -8.48
CA HIS A 30 11.90 14.91 -8.67
C HIS A 30 12.32 13.92 -9.77
N LEU A 31 11.51 12.88 -10.00
CA LEU A 31 11.70 11.92 -11.08
C LEU A 31 11.09 12.37 -12.41
N ASN A 32 10.49 13.57 -12.48
CA ASN A 32 9.77 14.10 -13.62
C ASN A 32 8.60 13.21 -14.07
N ILE A 33 7.92 12.58 -13.11
CA ILE A 33 6.72 11.76 -13.34
C ILE A 33 5.51 12.66 -13.11
N GLU A 34 4.80 12.98 -14.19
CA GLU A 34 3.55 13.72 -14.08
C GLU A 34 2.47 12.87 -13.42
N THR A 35 1.79 13.46 -12.45
CA THR A 35 0.67 12.78 -11.77
C THR A 35 -0.56 13.66 -11.73
N ALA A 36 -1.73 13.02 -11.77
CA ALA A 36 -3.01 13.67 -11.56
C ALA A 36 -3.83 12.86 -10.55
N ASP A 37 -4.45 13.53 -9.60
CA ASP A 37 -5.30 12.85 -8.62
C ASP A 37 -6.61 12.40 -9.26
N ILE A 38 -7.11 11.22 -8.86
CA ILE A 38 -8.42 10.74 -9.31
C ILE A 38 -9.51 11.64 -8.72
N PRO A 39 -10.33 12.29 -9.58
CA PRO A 39 -11.38 13.19 -9.09
C PRO A 39 -12.41 12.45 -8.24
N ASN A 40 -12.71 12.98 -7.04
CA ASN A 40 -13.66 12.36 -6.09
C ASN A 40 -13.34 10.88 -5.85
N GLU A 41 -12.07 10.56 -5.58
CA GLU A 41 -11.65 9.20 -5.25
C GLU A 41 -12.50 8.64 -4.11
N THR A 42 -12.90 7.37 -4.22
CA THR A 42 -13.61 6.63 -3.17
C THR A 42 -12.69 5.60 -2.53
N CYS A 43 -13.13 5.03 -1.41
CA CYS A 43 -12.45 3.90 -0.80
C CYS A 43 -12.33 2.73 -1.80
N CYS A 44 -11.19 2.08 -1.83
CA CYS A 44 -10.94 0.90 -2.67
C CYS A 44 -11.65 -0.38 -2.17
N ALA A 45 -12.51 -0.29 -1.17
CA ALA A 45 -13.18 -1.39 -0.48
C ALA A 45 -12.22 -2.46 0.04
N PRO A 46 -11.77 -2.38 1.30
CA PRO A 46 -10.87 -3.37 1.88
C PRO A 46 -11.50 -4.77 1.88
N PHE A 47 -10.67 -5.80 1.91
CA PHE A 47 -11.10 -7.17 1.65
C PHE A 47 -12.23 -7.68 2.61
N TRP A 48 -12.32 -7.16 3.83
CA TRP A 48 -13.39 -7.54 4.77
C TRP A 48 -14.77 -7.06 4.30
N MET A 49 -14.86 -5.93 3.60
CA MET A 49 -16.13 -5.51 2.97
C MET A 49 -16.59 -6.49 1.90
N GLN A 50 -15.65 -7.14 1.23
CA GLN A 50 -15.99 -8.16 0.20
C GLN A 50 -16.66 -9.39 0.80
N SER A 51 -16.45 -9.66 2.09
CA SER A 51 -17.14 -10.73 2.81
C SER A 51 -18.59 -10.38 3.16
N LEU A 52 -18.94 -9.08 3.14
CA LEU A 52 -20.30 -8.60 3.36
C LEU A 52 -21.09 -8.50 2.05
N ASP A 53 -20.51 -7.82 1.06
CA ASP A 53 -21.08 -7.66 -0.27
C ASP A 53 -19.94 -7.54 -1.30
N LEU A 54 -19.71 -8.63 -2.02
CA LEU A 54 -18.65 -8.70 -3.03
C LEU A 54 -18.91 -7.74 -4.19
N THR A 55 -20.16 -7.70 -4.72
CA THR A 55 -20.49 -6.90 -5.90
C THR A 55 -20.30 -5.40 -5.62
N THR A 56 -20.85 -4.90 -4.52
CA THR A 56 -20.67 -3.50 -4.12
C THR A 56 -19.20 -3.18 -3.87
N SER A 57 -18.45 -4.08 -3.23
CA SER A 57 -17.03 -3.88 -2.97
C SER A 57 -16.20 -3.80 -4.24
N LEU A 58 -16.51 -4.64 -5.24
CA LEU A 58 -15.85 -4.58 -6.53
C LEU A 58 -16.23 -3.29 -7.28
N ALA A 59 -17.50 -2.88 -7.25
CA ALA A 59 -17.96 -1.64 -7.89
C ALA A 59 -17.28 -0.39 -7.30
N MET A 60 -17.06 -0.33 -5.98
CA MET A 60 -16.34 0.78 -5.32
C MET A 60 -14.90 0.92 -5.84
N ALA A 61 -14.18 -0.18 -5.98
CA ALA A 61 -12.82 -0.13 -6.51
C ALA A 61 -12.80 0.08 -8.04
N ALA A 62 -13.71 -0.57 -8.78
CA ALA A 62 -13.88 -0.38 -10.22
C ALA A 62 -14.19 1.07 -10.59
N ARG A 63 -14.94 1.80 -9.76
CA ARG A 63 -15.21 3.22 -9.94
C ARG A 63 -13.95 4.07 -10.02
N ASN A 64 -12.95 3.82 -9.20
CA ASN A 64 -11.70 4.54 -9.26
C ASN A 64 -10.87 4.15 -10.50
N LEU A 65 -10.89 2.87 -10.88
CA LEU A 65 -10.25 2.40 -12.12
C LEU A 65 -10.90 3.00 -13.36
N ALA A 66 -12.24 3.02 -13.42
CA ALA A 66 -13.01 3.64 -14.51
C ALA A 66 -12.65 5.13 -14.69
N LYS A 67 -12.47 5.86 -13.59
CA LYS A 67 -12.02 7.25 -13.64
C LYS A 67 -10.59 7.39 -14.16
N ALA A 68 -9.69 6.49 -13.81
CA ALA A 68 -8.34 6.47 -14.36
C ALA A 68 -8.38 6.15 -15.87
N GLU A 69 -9.30 5.28 -16.33
CA GLU A 69 -9.56 5.03 -17.76
C GLU A 69 -10.04 6.28 -18.48
N GLU A 70 -11.02 7.02 -17.92
CA GLU A 70 -11.47 8.31 -18.49
C GLU A 70 -10.33 9.33 -18.60
N MET A 71 -9.36 9.28 -17.68
CA MET A 71 -8.16 10.12 -17.73
C MET A 71 -7.11 9.61 -18.73
N GLY A 72 -7.26 8.41 -19.28
CA GLY A 72 -6.27 7.77 -20.15
C GLY A 72 -4.95 7.46 -19.45
N MET A 73 -4.98 7.13 -18.15
CA MET A 73 -3.79 6.94 -17.32
C MET A 73 -3.84 5.65 -16.53
N ASP A 74 -2.70 4.96 -16.45
CA ASP A 74 -2.53 3.89 -15.46
C ASP A 74 -2.57 4.45 -14.04
N LEU A 75 -3.02 3.60 -13.11
CA LEU A 75 -3.21 3.96 -11.72
C LEU A 75 -1.99 3.59 -10.88
N LEU A 76 -1.45 4.58 -10.14
CA LEU A 76 -0.46 4.38 -9.09
C LEU A 76 -1.10 4.56 -7.71
N THR A 77 -0.73 3.69 -6.77
CA THR A 77 -1.14 3.84 -5.38
C THR A 77 0.02 3.56 -4.42
N PRO A 78 0.16 4.34 -3.34
CA PRO A 78 1.16 4.09 -2.31
C PRO A 78 0.67 3.13 -1.20
N CYS A 79 -0.51 2.54 -1.34
CA CYS A 79 -1.12 1.67 -0.34
C CYS A 79 -1.25 0.23 -0.85
N SER A 80 -0.59 -0.72 -0.18
CA SER A 80 -0.67 -2.14 -0.55
C SER A 80 -2.11 -2.70 -0.51
N GLY A 81 -2.95 -2.20 0.41
CA GLY A 81 -4.37 -2.60 0.46
C GLY A 81 -5.16 -2.13 -0.76
N CYS A 82 -4.96 -0.87 -1.18
CA CYS A 82 -5.58 -0.34 -2.40
C CYS A 82 -5.07 -1.06 -3.65
N PHE A 83 -3.76 -1.27 -3.74
CA PHE A 83 -3.14 -2.03 -4.82
C PHE A 83 -3.77 -3.42 -4.98
N HIS A 84 -3.88 -4.16 -3.88
CA HIS A 84 -4.53 -5.47 -3.87
C HIS A 84 -6.00 -5.39 -4.37
N SER A 85 -6.77 -4.43 -3.87
CA SER A 85 -8.17 -4.26 -4.28
C SER A 85 -8.29 -3.98 -5.78
N TYR A 86 -7.47 -3.10 -6.33
CA TYR A 86 -7.49 -2.77 -7.76
C TYR A 86 -7.05 -3.95 -8.64
N LYS A 87 -5.97 -4.66 -8.26
CA LYS A 87 -5.55 -5.88 -8.97
C LYS A 87 -6.65 -6.94 -8.96
N ARG A 88 -7.31 -7.11 -7.82
CA ARG A 88 -8.42 -8.07 -7.70
C ARG A 88 -9.61 -7.71 -8.59
N VAL A 89 -9.99 -6.43 -8.62
CA VAL A 89 -11.07 -5.97 -9.53
C VAL A 89 -10.71 -6.26 -10.97
N ASN A 90 -9.52 -5.87 -11.42
CA ASN A 90 -9.05 -6.15 -12.78
C ASN A 90 -9.12 -7.64 -13.09
N HIS A 91 -8.66 -8.49 -12.18
CA HIS A 91 -8.69 -9.94 -12.36
C HIS A 91 -10.14 -10.48 -12.42
N VAL A 92 -10.96 -10.15 -11.42
CA VAL A 92 -12.32 -10.70 -11.31
C VAL A 92 -13.19 -10.27 -12.49
N LEU A 93 -13.15 -8.99 -12.88
CA LEU A 93 -14.00 -8.48 -13.95
C LEU A 93 -13.54 -8.95 -15.34
N LYS A 94 -12.26 -9.24 -15.52
CA LYS A 94 -11.74 -9.87 -16.75
C LYS A 94 -12.04 -11.37 -16.82
N THR A 95 -12.12 -12.05 -15.68
CA THR A 95 -12.27 -13.51 -15.62
C THR A 95 -13.74 -13.95 -15.58
N TYR A 96 -14.61 -13.16 -14.94
CA TYR A 96 -16.01 -13.52 -14.69
C TYR A 96 -16.99 -12.52 -15.32
N PRO A 97 -17.49 -12.78 -16.54
CA PRO A 97 -18.39 -11.87 -17.27
C PRO A 97 -19.66 -11.49 -16.50
N ASP A 98 -20.28 -12.46 -15.81
CA ASP A 98 -21.50 -12.21 -15.01
C ASP A 98 -21.24 -11.19 -13.86
N MET A 99 -20.05 -11.23 -13.29
CA MET A 99 -19.67 -10.26 -12.24
C MET A 99 -19.37 -8.90 -12.87
N HIS A 100 -18.75 -8.89 -14.05
CA HIS A 100 -18.51 -7.67 -14.80
C HIS A 100 -19.84 -6.95 -15.11
N GLU A 101 -20.82 -7.67 -15.63
CA GLU A 101 -22.15 -7.11 -15.93
C GLU A 101 -22.79 -6.49 -14.69
N LYS A 102 -22.81 -7.19 -13.56
CA LYS A 102 -23.37 -6.68 -12.29
C LYS A 102 -22.66 -5.41 -11.80
N VAL A 103 -21.35 -5.36 -11.91
CA VAL A 103 -20.55 -4.19 -11.52
C VAL A 103 -20.79 -3.04 -12.49
N ASP A 104 -20.88 -3.32 -13.78
CA ASP A 104 -21.12 -2.33 -14.84
C ASP A 104 -22.49 -1.66 -14.67
N ASP A 105 -23.52 -2.41 -14.29
CA ASP A 105 -24.85 -1.86 -14.02
C ASP A 105 -24.83 -0.87 -12.83
N ILE A 106 -24.03 -1.15 -11.79
CA ILE A 106 -23.81 -0.21 -10.71
C ILE A 106 -23.07 1.03 -11.21
N LEU A 107 -22.00 0.85 -11.99
CA LEU A 107 -21.21 1.98 -12.52
C LEU A 107 -22.02 2.86 -13.47
N LYS A 108 -22.86 2.29 -14.32
CA LYS A 108 -23.79 3.04 -15.19
C LYS A 108 -24.72 3.95 -14.42
N SER A 109 -25.18 3.52 -13.23
CA SER A 109 -26.06 4.35 -12.39
C SER A 109 -25.41 5.67 -11.91
N VAL A 110 -24.08 5.73 -11.96
CA VAL A 110 -23.28 6.92 -11.62
C VAL A 110 -22.53 7.50 -12.83
N GLY A 111 -22.97 7.11 -14.05
CA GLY A 111 -22.44 7.65 -15.30
C GLY A 111 -21.03 7.17 -15.67
N LEU A 112 -20.59 6.02 -15.16
CA LEU A 112 -19.26 5.46 -15.40
C LEU A 112 -19.36 4.12 -16.12
N ARG A 113 -18.26 3.72 -16.75
CA ARG A 113 -18.04 2.41 -17.36
C ARG A 113 -16.61 1.97 -17.08
N TYR A 114 -16.41 0.67 -16.92
CA TYR A 114 -15.10 0.07 -16.73
C TYR A 114 -14.80 -0.93 -17.85
N ASP A 115 -13.78 -0.64 -18.67
CA ASP A 115 -13.38 -1.47 -19.81
C ASP A 115 -12.16 -2.36 -19.52
N GLY A 116 -11.51 -2.19 -18.37
CA GLY A 116 -10.36 -3.01 -17.95
C GLY A 116 -9.06 -2.68 -18.66
N THR A 117 -8.91 -1.46 -19.19
CA THR A 117 -7.74 -1.03 -19.96
C THR A 117 -6.62 -0.49 -19.09
N VAL A 118 -6.94 -0.05 -17.87
CA VAL A 118 -5.97 0.54 -16.92
C VAL A 118 -5.25 -0.53 -16.11
N GLU A 119 -3.94 -0.39 -16.00
CA GLU A 119 -3.15 -1.16 -15.05
C GLU A 119 -3.03 -0.42 -13.72
N ALA A 120 -3.23 -1.17 -12.62
CA ALA A 120 -2.97 -0.67 -11.28
C ALA A 120 -1.61 -1.16 -10.79
N ARG A 121 -0.76 -0.22 -10.36
CA ARG A 121 0.59 -0.49 -9.88
C ARG A 121 0.79 0.07 -8.46
N HIS A 122 1.59 -0.62 -7.67
CA HIS A 122 2.08 -0.07 -6.41
C HIS A 122 3.29 0.84 -6.68
N ILE A 123 3.39 1.98 -5.99
CA ILE A 123 4.46 2.94 -6.26
C ILE A 123 5.86 2.35 -6.08
N VAL A 124 6.07 1.51 -5.07
CA VAL A 124 7.40 0.90 -4.81
C VAL A 124 7.77 -0.08 -5.91
N ASP A 125 6.82 -0.89 -6.38
CA ASP A 125 7.02 -1.77 -7.53
C ASP A 125 7.33 -0.96 -8.80
N PHE A 126 6.58 0.09 -9.06
CA PHE A 126 6.84 1.00 -10.19
C PHE A 126 8.23 1.66 -10.12
N LEU A 127 8.63 2.13 -8.95
CA LEU A 127 9.96 2.73 -8.78
C LEU A 127 11.09 1.70 -9.00
N TYR A 128 10.87 0.45 -8.59
CA TYR A 128 11.86 -0.60 -8.77
C TYR A 128 11.97 -1.07 -10.22
N THR A 129 10.83 -1.33 -10.89
CA THR A 129 10.81 -1.96 -12.21
C THR A 129 10.95 -0.98 -13.37
N ASP A 130 10.31 0.19 -13.30
CA ASP A 130 10.23 1.14 -14.41
C ASP A 130 11.30 2.24 -14.32
N ILE A 131 11.63 2.69 -13.12
CA ILE A 131 12.68 3.70 -12.91
C ILE A 131 14.03 3.02 -12.70
N GLY A 132 14.05 1.96 -11.89
CA GLY A 132 15.25 1.21 -11.56
C GLY A 132 16.06 1.81 -10.41
N ALA A 133 16.59 0.93 -9.59
CA ALA A 133 17.34 1.29 -8.40
C ALA A 133 18.57 2.17 -8.70
N ALA A 134 19.29 1.89 -9.79
CA ALA A 134 20.48 2.65 -10.19
C ALA A 134 20.17 4.10 -10.58
N GLU A 135 19.01 4.36 -11.23
CA GLU A 135 18.59 5.73 -11.57
C GLU A 135 18.18 6.50 -10.32
N LEU A 136 17.54 5.85 -9.38
CA LEU A 136 17.18 6.45 -8.11
C LEU A 136 18.43 6.81 -7.27
N GLN A 137 19.44 5.93 -7.26
CA GLN A 137 20.71 6.19 -6.58
C GLN A 137 21.40 7.45 -7.09
N LYS A 138 21.46 7.66 -8.42
CA LYS A 138 22.08 8.87 -9.03
C LYS A 138 21.41 10.16 -8.55
N ARG A 139 20.15 10.10 -8.13
CA ARG A 139 19.39 11.27 -7.67
C ARG A 139 19.41 11.43 -6.15
N SER A 140 20.01 10.49 -5.44
CA SER A 140 20.21 10.62 -3.99
C SER A 140 21.25 11.68 -3.69
N THR A 141 20.93 12.57 -2.75
CA THR A 141 21.81 13.65 -2.32
C THR A 141 22.37 13.45 -0.92
N ARG A 142 21.99 12.38 -0.23
CA ARG A 142 22.39 12.10 1.14
C ARG A 142 22.97 10.70 1.27
N ASP A 143 24.01 10.57 2.06
CA ASP A 143 24.50 9.29 2.54
C ASP A 143 23.64 8.83 3.73
N LEU A 144 23.07 7.65 3.62
CA LEU A 144 22.24 7.02 4.65
C LEU A 144 22.89 5.74 5.21
N SER A 145 24.18 5.53 5.00
CA SER A 145 24.90 4.30 5.36
C SER A 145 24.96 4.04 6.87
N SER A 146 24.73 5.07 7.69
CA SER A 146 24.68 4.93 9.16
C SER A 146 23.32 4.47 9.69
N ILE A 147 22.31 4.25 8.82
CA ILE A 147 20.95 3.93 9.22
C ILE A 147 20.64 2.46 8.90
N SER A 148 20.17 1.73 9.91
CA SER A 148 19.68 0.36 9.80
C SER A 148 18.15 0.33 9.82
N ILE A 149 17.54 -0.18 8.76
CA ILE A 149 16.10 -0.15 8.57
C ILE A 149 15.53 -1.56 8.48
N GLY A 150 14.44 -1.80 9.21
CA GLY A 150 13.58 -2.94 9.01
C GLY A 150 12.47 -2.63 8.00
N LEU A 151 12.39 -3.37 6.91
CA LEU A 151 11.39 -3.13 5.89
C LEU A 151 10.15 -4.01 6.10
N ARG A 152 8.95 -3.43 5.99
CA ARG A 152 7.67 -4.13 6.03
C ARG A 152 6.93 -3.99 4.70
N TYR A 153 6.86 -5.09 3.96
CA TYR A 153 6.17 -5.13 2.65
C TYR A 153 4.65 -4.96 2.75
N GLY A 154 4.05 -5.36 3.89
CA GLY A 154 2.59 -5.46 4.00
C GLY A 154 2.05 -6.71 3.30
N CYS A 155 1.11 -7.41 3.95
CA CYS A 155 0.58 -8.69 3.46
C CYS A 155 -0.12 -8.56 2.09
N HIS A 156 -0.82 -7.45 1.84
CA HIS A 156 -1.53 -7.18 0.59
C HIS A 156 -0.62 -6.72 -0.56
N MET A 157 0.67 -6.57 -0.34
CA MET A 157 1.66 -6.38 -1.39
C MET A 157 2.12 -7.72 -1.98
N LEU A 158 2.03 -8.78 -1.19
CA LEU A 158 2.67 -10.05 -1.49
C LEU A 158 1.69 -11.20 -1.78
N LYS A 159 0.47 -11.15 -1.22
CA LYS A 159 -0.46 -12.29 -1.25
C LYS A 159 -1.87 -11.87 -1.70
N PRO A 160 -2.54 -12.68 -2.53
CA PRO A 160 -2.04 -13.90 -3.20
C PRO A 160 -1.08 -13.55 -4.36
N HIS A 161 -0.03 -14.34 -4.51
CA HIS A 161 1.03 -14.10 -5.50
C HIS A 161 0.51 -14.10 -6.95
N GLU A 162 -0.34 -15.07 -7.27
CA GLU A 162 -0.91 -15.27 -8.61
C GLU A 162 -1.72 -14.06 -9.10
N LEU A 163 -2.31 -13.33 -8.16
CA LEU A 163 -3.08 -12.14 -8.45
C LEU A 163 -2.20 -10.89 -8.64
N LEU A 164 -1.22 -10.75 -7.76
CA LEU A 164 -0.44 -9.51 -7.67
C LEU A 164 0.71 -9.47 -8.65
N ASN A 165 1.22 -10.66 -9.03
CA ASN A 165 2.35 -10.83 -9.95
C ASN A 165 3.57 -9.97 -9.56
N ILE A 166 3.86 -9.92 -8.25
CA ILE A 166 5.06 -9.33 -7.69
C ILE A 166 6.03 -10.44 -7.33
N GLU A 167 7.32 -10.17 -7.46
CA GLU A 167 8.41 -11.08 -7.19
C GLU A 167 8.20 -11.89 -5.90
N TYR A 168 8.65 -13.11 -5.91
CA TYR A 168 8.71 -14.10 -4.81
C TYR A 168 8.06 -13.67 -3.48
N SER A 169 6.75 -13.88 -3.36
CA SER A 169 5.94 -13.44 -2.20
C SER A 169 6.41 -13.98 -0.85
N GLU A 170 7.16 -15.08 -0.82
CA GLU A 170 7.66 -15.70 0.40
C GLU A 170 8.98 -15.08 0.89
N ARG A 171 9.81 -14.57 -0.04
CA ARG A 171 11.09 -13.92 0.26
C ARG A 171 11.32 -12.74 -0.68
N PRO A 172 10.51 -11.70 -0.60
CA PRO A 172 10.65 -10.54 -1.46
C PRO A 172 11.94 -9.78 -1.09
N THR A 173 12.64 -9.28 -2.10
CA THR A 173 13.88 -8.50 -1.95
C THR A 173 13.83 -7.15 -2.65
N PHE A 174 12.92 -6.97 -3.60
CA PHE A 174 12.88 -5.77 -4.46
C PHE A 174 12.86 -4.43 -3.70
N ALA A 175 12.14 -4.34 -2.59
CA ALA A 175 12.10 -3.10 -1.83
C ALA A 175 13.30 -2.94 -0.89
N ASP A 176 13.90 -4.04 -0.43
CA ASP A 176 15.20 -4.03 0.27
C ASP A 176 16.29 -3.53 -0.68
N GLU A 177 16.39 -4.11 -1.87
CA GLU A 177 17.34 -3.71 -2.91
C GLU A 177 17.16 -2.23 -3.28
N LEU A 178 15.90 -1.75 -3.32
CA LEU A 178 15.60 -0.36 -3.60
C LEU A 178 16.19 0.59 -2.55
N ILE A 179 16.01 0.30 -1.26
CA ILE A 179 16.51 1.17 -0.17
C ILE A 179 18.02 1.05 0.01
N GLU A 180 18.61 -0.12 -0.24
CA GLU A 180 20.05 -0.36 -0.17
C GLU A 180 20.82 0.48 -1.19
N GLN A 181 20.20 0.85 -2.33
CA GLN A 181 20.83 1.78 -3.29
C GLN A 181 21.08 3.18 -2.71
N PHE A 182 20.39 3.55 -1.64
CA PHE A 182 20.63 4.81 -0.92
C PHE A 182 21.67 4.68 0.22
N GLY A 183 22.35 3.54 0.30
CA GLY A 183 23.32 3.23 1.34
C GLY A 183 22.72 2.70 2.65
N VAL A 184 21.39 2.63 2.76
CA VAL A 184 20.69 2.12 3.96
C VAL A 184 21.01 0.65 4.17
N ASN A 185 21.31 0.26 5.41
CA ASN A 185 21.43 -1.14 5.79
C ASN A 185 20.03 -1.76 6.00
N SER A 186 19.60 -2.64 5.09
CA SER A 186 18.34 -3.36 5.21
C SER A 186 18.47 -4.58 6.10
N VAL A 187 17.84 -4.52 7.27
CA VAL A 187 17.91 -5.58 8.28
C VAL A 187 16.75 -6.56 8.13
N GLN A 188 17.08 -7.83 7.97
CA GLN A 188 16.11 -8.92 7.97
C GLN A 188 15.71 -9.26 9.41
N TYR A 189 14.40 -9.39 9.68
CA TYR A 189 13.92 -9.78 11.00
C TYR A 189 12.68 -10.68 10.90
N PRO A 190 12.41 -11.52 11.92
CA PRO A 190 11.23 -12.36 11.97
C PRO A 190 9.93 -11.55 11.82
N GLY A 191 8.94 -12.11 11.19
CA GLY A 191 7.61 -11.47 11.12
C GLY A 191 7.48 -10.26 10.19
N ARG A 192 8.55 -9.80 9.53
CA ARG A 192 8.52 -8.62 8.63
C ARG A 192 7.50 -8.72 7.48
N HIS A 193 7.15 -9.94 7.05
CA HIS A 193 6.16 -10.20 5.99
C HIS A 193 4.77 -10.56 6.54
N ARG A 194 4.61 -10.68 7.87
CA ARG A 194 3.32 -11.04 8.48
C ARG A 194 2.41 -9.82 8.60
N CYS A 195 1.11 -10.05 8.79
CA CYS A 195 0.13 -9.00 8.98
C CYS A 195 0.49 -8.06 10.14
N CYS A 196 0.20 -6.76 9.97
CA CYS A 196 0.36 -5.75 11.02
C CYS A 196 -0.81 -5.69 12.01
N GLY A 197 -1.90 -6.42 11.75
CA GLY A 197 -3.12 -6.38 12.56
C GLY A 197 -4.02 -5.15 12.28
N GLY A 198 -3.63 -4.24 11.39
CA GLY A 198 -4.33 -2.96 11.19
C GLY A 198 -5.79 -3.08 10.77
N LEU A 199 -6.18 -4.16 10.05
CA LEU A 199 -7.58 -4.40 9.66
C LEU A 199 -8.47 -4.90 10.80
N LEU A 200 -7.89 -5.29 11.93
CA LEU A 200 -8.66 -5.68 13.12
C LEU A 200 -9.03 -4.48 14.00
N ARG A 201 -8.51 -3.29 13.69
CA ARG A 201 -8.87 -2.06 14.42
C ARG A 201 -10.34 -1.76 14.31
N GLY A 202 -10.94 -1.47 15.45
CA GLY A 202 -12.37 -1.20 15.58
C GLY A 202 -13.24 -2.45 15.70
N VAL A 203 -12.66 -3.65 15.54
CA VAL A 203 -13.37 -4.94 15.69
C VAL A 203 -12.77 -5.77 16.82
N GLN A 204 -11.44 -5.90 16.85
CA GLN A 204 -10.68 -6.71 17.83
C GLN A 204 -9.38 -5.97 18.19
N ASP A 205 -9.50 -4.84 18.89
CA ASP A 205 -8.37 -3.94 19.17
C ASP A 205 -7.27 -4.58 20.00
N ASP A 206 -7.63 -5.43 20.96
CA ASP A 206 -6.68 -6.18 21.80
C ASP A 206 -5.86 -7.20 21.00
N VAL A 207 -6.46 -7.85 20.01
CA VAL A 207 -5.76 -8.74 19.08
C VAL A 207 -4.85 -7.95 18.16
N ALA A 208 -5.33 -6.82 17.62
CA ALA A 208 -4.52 -5.94 16.79
C ALA A 208 -3.29 -5.41 17.55
N ASP A 209 -3.44 -5.10 18.85
CA ASP A 209 -2.34 -4.63 19.69
C ASP A 209 -1.32 -5.73 20.01
N ARG A 210 -1.76 -6.96 20.25
CA ARG A 210 -0.85 -8.10 20.43
C ARG A 210 -0.02 -8.36 19.18
N ILE A 211 -0.67 -8.42 18.01
CA ILE A 211 0.00 -8.61 16.74
C ILE A 211 1.04 -7.50 16.50
N LEU A 212 0.66 -6.24 16.72
CA LEU A 212 1.58 -5.12 16.55
C LEU A 212 2.77 -5.23 17.51
N HIS A 213 2.52 -5.59 18.77
CA HIS A 213 3.57 -5.75 19.77
C HIS A 213 4.65 -6.74 19.32
N GLU A 214 4.24 -7.93 18.91
CA GLU A 214 5.18 -8.93 18.39
C GLU A 214 6.02 -8.35 17.23
N ARG A 215 5.39 -7.60 16.30
CA ARG A 215 6.12 -7.00 15.16
C ARG A 215 7.13 -5.93 15.58
N LEU A 216 6.80 -5.17 16.63
CA LEU A 216 7.71 -4.16 17.17
C LEU A 216 8.85 -4.79 17.98
N VAL A 217 8.58 -5.86 18.73
CA VAL A 217 9.59 -6.63 19.43
C VAL A 217 10.57 -7.27 18.46
N ASP A 218 10.07 -7.99 17.44
CA ASP A 218 10.88 -8.61 16.40
C ASP A 218 11.86 -7.61 15.74
N ALA A 219 11.37 -6.40 15.43
CA ALA A 219 12.20 -5.36 14.83
C ALA A 219 13.21 -4.75 15.81
N ASN A 220 12.81 -4.51 17.06
CA ASN A 220 13.69 -3.97 18.10
C ASN A 220 14.82 -4.95 18.45
N GLU A 221 14.52 -6.24 18.56
CA GLU A 221 15.53 -7.28 18.83
C GLU A 221 16.53 -7.43 17.68
N ALA A 222 16.11 -7.12 16.45
CA ALA A 222 16.99 -7.08 15.30
C ALA A 222 17.88 -5.82 15.23
N GLY A 223 17.70 -4.87 16.15
CA GLY A 223 18.54 -3.67 16.25
C GLY A 223 18.32 -2.65 15.15
N VAL A 224 17.10 -2.52 14.59
CA VAL A 224 16.81 -1.51 13.58
C VAL A 224 16.57 -0.14 14.20
N ASP A 225 17.06 0.91 13.54
CA ASP A 225 16.82 2.31 13.92
C ASP A 225 15.40 2.75 13.61
N GLY A 226 14.76 2.10 12.63
CA GLY A 226 13.40 2.40 12.23
C GLY A 226 12.77 1.35 11.32
N ILE A 227 11.46 1.47 11.13
CA ILE A 227 10.69 0.59 10.26
C ILE A 227 10.14 1.39 9.09
N VAL A 228 10.51 1.00 7.86
CA VAL A 228 9.88 1.50 6.63
C VAL A 228 8.71 0.60 6.26
N THR A 229 7.58 1.19 5.91
CA THR A 229 6.38 0.47 5.51
C THR A 229 5.95 0.89 4.11
N VAL A 230 5.55 -0.06 3.28
CA VAL A 230 5.05 0.19 1.92
C VAL A 230 3.51 0.22 1.86
N CYS A 231 2.85 0.44 2.98
CA CYS A 231 1.39 0.46 3.08
C CYS A 231 0.94 1.52 4.09
N SER A 232 0.06 2.43 3.67
CA SER A 232 -0.46 3.49 4.53
C SER A 232 -1.17 2.96 5.78
N LEU A 233 -1.88 1.84 5.69
CA LEU A 233 -2.51 1.20 6.86
C LEU A 233 -1.45 0.60 7.81
N CYS A 234 -0.41 -0.04 7.27
CA CYS A 234 0.71 -0.53 8.10
C CYS A 234 1.45 0.62 8.78
N HIS A 235 1.68 1.73 8.06
CA HIS A 235 2.28 2.93 8.63
C HIS A 235 1.43 3.45 9.81
N LEU A 236 0.14 3.68 9.57
CA LEU A 236 -0.78 4.15 10.61
C LEU A 236 -0.80 3.21 11.83
N GLN A 237 -0.84 1.89 11.60
CA GLN A 237 -0.86 0.89 12.67
C GLN A 237 0.41 0.94 13.52
N HIS A 238 1.60 1.07 12.90
CA HIS A 238 2.86 1.15 13.62
C HIS A 238 3.03 2.51 14.33
N ASP A 239 2.81 3.63 13.64
CA ASP A 239 2.98 4.97 14.21
C ASP A 239 2.01 5.22 15.39
N MET A 240 0.71 5.04 15.17
CA MET A 240 -0.29 5.26 16.21
C MET A 240 -0.23 4.20 17.32
N GLY A 241 0.10 2.96 16.98
CA GLY A 241 0.18 1.87 17.94
C GLY A 241 1.33 2.00 18.91
N GLN A 242 2.49 2.48 18.48
CA GLN A 242 3.62 2.78 19.35
C GLN A 242 3.25 3.83 20.41
N ARG A 243 2.54 4.89 20.00
CA ARG A 243 2.09 5.95 20.91
C ARG A 243 1.10 5.43 21.96
N ARG A 244 0.19 4.54 21.58
CA ARG A 244 -0.76 3.92 22.52
C ARG A 244 -0.06 3.05 23.55
N LYS A 245 0.96 2.30 23.14
CA LYS A 245 1.72 1.41 24.05
C LYS A 245 2.62 2.13 25.00
N SER A 246 3.23 3.25 24.63
CA SER A 246 3.98 4.08 25.59
C SER A 246 3.09 4.56 26.74
N GLN A 247 1.78 4.72 26.50
CA GLN A 247 0.79 5.02 27.54
C GLN A 247 0.32 3.78 28.32
N CYS A 248 0.23 2.60 27.67
CA CYS A 248 -0.17 1.34 28.32
C CYS A 248 0.97 0.66 29.07
N TYR A 249 2.20 0.72 28.57
CA TYR A 249 3.37 0.08 29.21
C TYR A 249 3.58 0.60 30.64
N ASN A 250 3.29 1.86 30.86
CA ASN A 250 3.33 2.45 32.21
C ASN A 250 2.13 2.05 33.12
N ARG A 251 1.09 1.42 32.58
CA ARG A 251 -0.11 0.97 33.35
C ARG A 251 -0.20 -0.54 33.56
N CYS A 252 0.35 -1.35 32.67
CA CYS A 252 0.08 -2.80 32.66
C CYS A 252 1.26 -3.68 33.10
N TYR A 253 2.45 -3.11 33.28
CA TYR A 253 3.68 -3.84 33.64
C TYR A 253 4.48 -3.15 34.75
N ARG A 254 3.77 -2.56 35.73
CA ARG A 254 4.32 -2.26 37.06
C ARG A 254 3.91 -3.33 38.03
#